data_65860d88d959eb839e90470fc63ae606
#
_entry.id   65860d88d959eb839e90470fc63ae606
#
_cell.length_a   1.000
_cell.length_b   1.000
_cell.length_c   1.000
_cell.angle_alpha   90.00
_cell.angle_beta   90.00
_cell.angle_gamma   90.00
#
_symmetry.space_group_name_H-M   'P 1'
#
loop_
_entity.id
_entity.type
_entity.pdbx_description
1 polymer ?
#
loop_
_entity_poly.entity_id
_entity_poly.type
_entity_poly.pdbx_seq_one_letter_code
_entity_poly.pdbx_strand_id
1 'polypeptide(L)'
;MRIAIYGLGYVGLTGAICLASEGHEVVGVDVSEDKVRRIMAGSSPIKEPGLDKMLADALAKGRLRCTIDAADPVRSVEISIVCVGTPSAPDGAHNMRDIAEVTRQIASAAHSIGRKDKLTVVYRSTIRPGTIDGLILPILASSLGDAAGVIDVVYNPEFLRESTAVKDFFHPPKIVVGTHDGKPSAPVEEMNRNLDAPVFTVGYREAEFTKFVDNSFHALKVAYANEVGRMCVTLGIDVKVVHKIFISDTKLNISPYYLRPGGPFGGSCLPKDVRALQHISNDIGANTHVIDALMRSNDAHKHFLYSRAVQGLPPGAKVLMLGLAFKSDTDDLRESPNIDLARKLIQGGYALSIYDPSLKAEHLIGQNLGYAFSHLPKLPDMLVSKEVAENESFDVVIDANGAARELSLKSANVLDFHAL
;
A
#
# COMPACT_ATOMS: atom_id res chain seq x y z
N MET A 1 21.57 19.68 -11.89
CA MET A 1 20.26 20.38 -11.85
C MET A 1 20.24 21.39 -10.71
N ARG A 2 19.35 22.37 -10.78
CA ARG A 2 19.07 23.33 -9.69
C ARG A 2 17.77 22.91 -9.02
N ILE A 3 17.84 22.63 -7.72
CA ILE A 3 16.75 22.02 -6.94
C ILE A 3 16.45 22.86 -5.71
N ALA A 4 15.19 23.15 -5.44
CA ALA A 4 14.74 23.71 -4.16
C ALA A 4 14.15 22.59 -3.29
N ILE A 5 14.36 22.67 -1.97
CA ILE A 5 13.73 21.75 -1.01
C ILE A 5 13.06 22.58 0.08
N TYR A 6 11.75 22.45 0.17
CA TYR A 6 10.89 23.13 1.14
C TYR A 6 10.62 22.24 2.36
N GLY A 7 11.05 22.73 3.53
CA GLY A 7 11.00 21.97 4.79
C GLY A 7 12.30 21.20 5.03
N LEU A 8 13.17 21.74 5.90
CA LEU A 8 14.46 21.14 6.29
C LEU A 8 14.33 20.34 7.59
N GLY A 9 13.29 19.51 7.66
CA GLY A 9 13.17 18.44 8.65
C GLY A 9 14.09 17.26 8.30
N TYR A 10 13.83 16.11 8.93
CA TYR A 10 14.67 14.92 8.74
C TYR A 10 14.80 14.50 7.26
N VAL A 11 13.68 14.40 6.57
CA VAL A 11 13.61 14.01 5.15
C VAL A 11 14.22 15.07 4.24
N GLY A 12 13.80 16.33 4.42
CA GLY A 12 14.21 17.40 3.52
C GLY A 12 15.69 17.75 3.65
N LEU A 13 16.24 17.83 4.87
CA LEU A 13 17.65 18.15 5.08
C LEU A 13 18.55 17.00 4.59
N THR A 14 18.21 15.76 4.91
CA THR A 14 18.95 14.60 4.39
C THR A 14 18.93 14.59 2.86
N GLY A 15 17.76 14.78 2.24
CA GLY A 15 17.63 14.87 0.79
C GLY A 15 18.45 16.02 0.19
N ALA A 16 18.43 17.20 0.81
CA ALA A 16 19.18 18.37 0.35
C ALA A 16 20.69 18.10 0.31
N ILE A 17 21.21 17.53 1.39
CA ILE A 17 22.65 17.22 1.52
C ILE A 17 23.06 16.11 0.56
N CYS A 18 22.27 15.05 0.45
CA CYS A 18 22.55 13.94 -0.47
C CYS A 18 22.51 14.37 -1.92
N LEU A 19 21.50 15.15 -2.35
CA LEU A 19 21.42 15.70 -3.71
C LEU A 19 22.59 16.66 -4.01
N ALA A 20 23.00 17.48 -3.04
CA ALA A 20 24.18 18.34 -3.20
C ALA A 20 25.45 17.51 -3.37
N SER A 21 25.59 16.37 -2.70
CA SER A 21 26.71 15.46 -2.86
C SER A 21 26.75 14.78 -4.24
N GLU A 22 25.57 14.52 -4.85
CA GLU A 22 25.41 14.02 -6.21
C GLU A 22 25.71 15.07 -7.29
N GLY A 23 26.02 16.29 -6.90
CA GLY A 23 26.44 17.34 -7.81
C GLY A 23 25.36 18.31 -8.23
N HIS A 24 24.17 18.24 -7.62
CA HIS A 24 23.12 19.24 -7.83
C HIS A 24 23.39 20.53 -7.05
N GLU A 25 22.87 21.66 -7.56
CA GLU A 25 22.83 22.92 -6.83
C GLU A 25 21.52 22.98 -6.06
N VAL A 26 21.60 22.97 -4.72
CA VAL A 26 20.44 22.82 -3.85
C VAL A 26 20.19 24.08 -3.02
N VAL A 27 18.94 24.54 -3.02
CA VAL A 27 18.46 25.60 -2.14
C VAL A 27 17.47 25.02 -1.14
N GLY A 28 17.87 24.95 0.12
CA GLY A 28 16.98 24.57 1.21
C GLY A 28 16.14 25.76 1.67
N VAL A 29 14.84 25.54 1.86
CA VAL A 29 13.89 26.55 2.38
C VAL A 29 13.26 26.03 3.65
N ASP A 30 13.33 26.79 4.74
CA ASP A 30 12.61 26.45 5.99
C ASP A 30 12.16 27.75 6.68
N VAL A 31 11.00 27.72 7.29
CA VAL A 31 10.43 28.87 8.01
C VAL A 31 11.21 29.22 9.31
N SER A 32 12.00 28.30 9.83
CA SER A 32 12.81 28.49 11.03
C SER A 32 14.15 29.14 10.70
N GLU A 33 14.26 30.44 11.00
CA GLU A 33 15.50 31.19 10.83
C GLU A 33 16.67 30.58 11.63
N ASP A 34 16.42 30.10 12.83
CA ASP A 34 17.44 29.40 13.66
C ASP A 34 17.98 28.14 12.97
N LYS A 35 17.08 27.34 12.38
CA LYS A 35 17.47 26.15 11.65
C LYS A 35 18.30 26.48 10.42
N VAL A 36 17.88 27.45 9.62
CA VAL A 36 18.62 27.94 8.45
C VAL A 36 20.01 28.43 8.86
N ARG A 37 20.10 29.25 9.88
CA ARG A 37 21.38 29.77 10.42
C ARG A 37 22.32 28.63 10.87
N ARG A 38 21.82 27.65 11.60
CA ARG A 38 22.62 26.49 12.06
C ARG A 38 23.15 25.68 10.89
N ILE A 39 22.31 25.37 9.91
CA ILE A 39 22.72 24.61 8.72
C ILE A 39 23.80 25.39 7.95
N MET A 40 23.62 26.69 7.73
CA MET A 40 24.59 27.53 7.03
C MET A 40 25.90 27.71 7.81
N ALA A 41 25.87 27.52 9.13
CA ALA A 41 27.07 27.46 9.97
C ALA A 41 27.75 26.07 10.00
N GLY A 42 27.25 25.09 9.20
CA GLY A 42 27.80 23.73 9.12
C GLY A 42 27.36 22.80 10.26
N SER A 43 26.33 23.17 11.02
CA SER A 43 25.81 22.37 12.13
C SER A 43 24.45 21.78 11.77
N SER A 44 24.36 20.46 11.61
CA SER A 44 23.08 19.79 11.34
C SER A 44 22.15 19.85 12.58
N PRO A 45 20.88 20.25 12.40
CA PRO A 45 19.88 20.17 13.47
C PRO A 45 19.35 18.75 13.72
N ILE A 46 19.70 17.78 12.88
CA ILE A 46 19.31 16.37 12.99
C ILE A 46 20.55 15.50 13.20
N LYS A 47 20.39 14.38 13.91
CA LYS A 47 21.46 13.39 14.11
C LYS A 47 21.29 12.24 13.11
N GLU A 48 22.21 12.15 12.16
CA GLU A 48 22.27 11.07 11.17
C GLU A 48 23.74 10.75 10.86
N PRO A 49 24.15 9.47 10.89
CA PRO A 49 25.54 9.09 10.63
C PRO A 49 26.04 9.60 9.27
N GLY A 50 27.17 10.31 9.30
CA GLY A 50 27.85 10.83 8.11
C GLY A 50 27.29 12.17 7.57
N LEU A 51 26.15 12.62 8.04
CA LEU A 51 25.47 13.80 7.49
C LEU A 51 26.24 15.10 7.74
N ASP A 52 26.84 15.30 8.92
CA ASP A 52 27.62 16.51 9.25
C ASP A 52 28.80 16.71 8.31
N LYS A 53 29.52 15.62 7.97
CA LYS A 53 30.63 15.69 7.03
C LYS A 53 30.14 16.05 5.62
N MET A 54 29.06 15.45 5.17
CA MET A 54 28.47 15.73 3.86
C MET A 54 27.93 17.16 3.80
N LEU A 55 27.35 17.69 4.88
CA LEU A 55 26.90 19.07 4.99
C LEU A 55 28.09 20.04 4.83
N ALA A 56 29.16 19.82 5.58
CA ALA A 56 30.36 20.66 5.47
C ALA A 56 30.94 20.67 4.05
N ASP A 57 31.03 19.50 3.41
CA ASP A 57 31.48 19.36 2.03
C ASP A 57 30.56 20.09 1.03
N ALA A 58 29.23 19.97 1.19
CA ALA A 58 28.27 20.62 0.31
C ALA A 58 28.34 22.16 0.39
N LEU A 59 28.47 22.70 1.62
CA LEU A 59 28.64 24.13 1.87
C LEU A 59 29.99 24.64 1.31
N ALA A 60 31.08 23.92 1.57
CA ALA A 60 32.40 24.30 1.08
C ALA A 60 32.50 24.34 -0.47
N LYS A 61 31.73 23.46 -1.13
CA LYS A 61 31.65 23.44 -2.60
C LYS A 61 30.63 24.43 -3.18
N GLY A 62 29.91 25.18 -2.32
CA GLY A 62 28.86 26.11 -2.75
C GLY A 62 27.64 25.42 -3.38
N ARG A 63 27.44 24.13 -3.15
CA ARG A 63 26.34 23.36 -3.73
C ARG A 63 25.08 23.34 -2.89
N LEU A 64 25.16 23.75 -1.63
CA LEU A 64 24.03 23.92 -0.75
C LEU A 64 24.00 25.35 -0.20
N ARG A 65 22.87 26.01 -0.30
CA ARG A 65 22.52 27.21 0.47
C ARG A 65 21.14 27.07 1.06
N CYS A 66 20.85 27.80 2.13
CA CYS A 66 19.52 27.78 2.74
C CYS A 66 18.99 29.22 2.88
N THR A 67 17.67 29.34 2.84
CA THR A 67 16.94 30.62 2.95
C THR A 67 15.62 30.43 3.69
N ILE A 68 15.09 31.50 4.25
CA ILE A 68 13.72 31.58 4.77
C ILE A 68 12.72 32.08 3.71
N ASP A 69 13.19 32.62 2.60
CA ASP A 69 12.34 33.14 1.54
C ASP A 69 11.93 32.01 0.58
N ALA A 70 10.66 31.64 0.65
CA ALA A 70 10.08 30.59 -0.18
C ALA A 70 10.00 30.97 -1.67
N ALA A 71 10.01 32.27 -2.00
CA ALA A 71 9.91 32.73 -3.40
C ALA A 71 11.27 32.77 -4.11
N ASP A 72 12.36 32.98 -3.37
CA ASP A 72 13.70 33.13 -3.93
C ASP A 72 14.10 32.00 -4.91
N PRO A 73 14.02 30.70 -4.56
CA PRO A 73 14.48 29.65 -5.46
C PRO A 73 13.59 29.46 -6.70
N VAL A 74 12.31 29.83 -6.64
CA VAL A 74 11.36 29.63 -7.75
C VAL A 74 11.83 30.30 -9.05
N ARG A 75 12.67 31.33 -8.97
CA ARG A 75 13.20 32.05 -10.14
C ARG A 75 14.09 31.20 -11.03
N SER A 76 14.82 30.25 -10.43
CA SER A 76 15.96 29.63 -11.13
C SER A 76 15.98 28.11 -11.08
N VAL A 77 15.21 27.46 -10.20
CA VAL A 77 15.24 26.01 -10.06
C VAL A 77 14.43 25.30 -11.13
N GLU A 78 14.81 24.06 -11.41
CA GLU A 78 14.13 23.15 -12.33
C GLU A 78 13.15 22.26 -11.58
N ILE A 79 13.48 21.94 -10.32
CA ILE A 79 12.65 21.11 -9.43
C ILE A 79 12.47 21.81 -8.09
N SER A 80 11.26 21.75 -7.55
CA SER A 80 10.92 22.14 -6.18
C SER A 80 10.39 20.92 -5.44
N ILE A 81 11.09 20.45 -4.39
CA ILE A 81 10.70 19.29 -3.60
C ILE A 81 10.05 19.76 -2.29
N VAL A 82 8.83 19.34 -2.02
CA VAL A 82 8.07 19.68 -0.81
C VAL A 82 8.21 18.55 0.21
N CYS A 83 8.90 18.85 1.32
CA CYS A 83 9.17 17.93 2.44
C CYS A 83 8.66 18.47 3.78
N VAL A 84 7.65 19.35 3.76
CA VAL A 84 7.07 19.92 5.00
C VAL A 84 6.33 18.86 5.79
N GLY A 85 6.23 19.06 7.10
CA GLY A 85 5.55 18.12 7.99
C GLY A 85 4.03 18.07 7.75
N THR A 86 3.44 16.90 8.01
CA THR A 86 2.00 16.67 7.99
C THR A 86 1.58 16.08 9.34
N PRO A 87 1.64 16.88 10.44
CA PRO A 87 1.36 16.39 11.79
C PRO A 87 -0.09 15.88 11.91
N SER A 88 -0.32 14.96 12.84
CA SER A 88 -1.67 14.47 13.13
C SER A 88 -2.54 15.58 13.72
N ALA A 89 -3.75 15.71 13.22
CA ALA A 89 -4.82 16.48 13.83
C ALA A 89 -5.46 15.69 15.00
N PRO A 90 -6.27 16.33 15.87
CA PRO A 90 -6.90 15.66 17.01
C PRO A 90 -7.79 14.48 16.67
N ASP A 91 -8.36 14.47 15.47
CA ASP A 91 -9.19 13.39 14.92
C ASP A 91 -8.38 12.25 14.26
N GLY A 92 -7.03 12.34 14.28
CA GLY A 92 -6.12 11.38 13.64
C GLY A 92 -5.86 11.66 12.17
N ALA A 93 -6.52 12.63 11.53
CA ALA A 93 -6.22 13.02 10.16
C ALA A 93 -4.86 13.73 10.06
N HIS A 94 -4.30 13.80 8.87
CA HIS A 94 -3.12 14.62 8.63
C HIS A 94 -3.51 16.09 8.46
N ASN A 95 -2.80 16.98 9.14
CA ASN A 95 -2.94 18.42 8.94
C ASN A 95 -2.21 18.84 7.65
N MET A 96 -2.97 19.24 6.64
CA MET A 96 -2.44 19.64 5.32
C MET A 96 -2.14 21.13 5.19
N ARG A 97 -2.20 21.90 6.29
CA ARG A 97 -2.02 23.36 6.27
C ARG A 97 -0.69 23.77 5.63
N ASP A 98 0.41 23.13 6.03
CA ASP A 98 1.74 23.50 5.58
C ASP A 98 1.96 23.12 4.10
N ILE A 99 1.35 22.00 3.66
CA ILE A 99 1.30 21.61 2.23
C ILE A 99 0.57 22.68 1.42
N ALA A 100 -0.61 23.09 1.85
CA ALA A 100 -1.40 24.11 1.16
C ALA A 100 -0.67 25.45 1.10
N GLU A 101 -0.01 25.84 2.19
CA GLU A 101 0.72 27.11 2.28
C GLU A 101 1.93 27.12 1.34
N VAL A 102 2.79 26.11 1.37
CA VAL A 102 3.96 26.00 0.49
C VAL A 102 3.52 25.93 -0.98
N THR A 103 2.45 25.21 -1.28
CA THR A 103 1.89 25.15 -2.64
C THR A 103 1.49 26.54 -3.13
N ARG A 104 0.78 27.34 -2.30
CA ARG A 104 0.43 28.73 -2.65
C ARG A 104 1.66 29.61 -2.84
N GLN A 105 2.66 29.50 -1.96
CA GLN A 105 3.89 30.31 -2.04
C GLN A 105 4.65 30.03 -3.34
N ILE A 106 4.83 28.76 -3.71
CA ILE A 106 5.48 28.38 -4.98
C ILE A 106 4.69 28.91 -6.18
N ALA A 107 3.37 28.69 -6.19
CA ALA A 107 2.51 29.14 -7.28
C ALA A 107 2.49 30.66 -7.42
N SER A 108 2.31 31.40 -6.32
CA SER A 108 2.32 32.86 -6.30
C SER A 108 3.65 33.45 -6.75
N ALA A 109 4.77 32.83 -6.33
CA ALA A 109 6.10 33.25 -6.79
C ALA A 109 6.26 33.03 -8.30
N ALA A 110 5.86 31.84 -8.81
CA ALA A 110 5.93 31.56 -10.25
C ALA A 110 5.07 32.52 -11.08
N HIS A 111 3.87 32.83 -10.59
CA HIS A 111 2.98 33.80 -11.23
C HIS A 111 3.58 35.22 -11.24
N SER A 112 4.05 35.69 -10.06
CA SER A 112 4.58 37.05 -9.90
C SER A 112 5.80 37.37 -10.77
N ILE A 113 6.65 36.35 -10.99
CA ILE A 113 7.83 36.51 -11.89
C ILE A 113 7.51 36.31 -13.37
N GLY A 114 6.26 35.94 -13.70
CA GLY A 114 5.86 35.58 -15.05
C GLY A 114 6.63 34.39 -15.62
N ARG A 115 6.86 33.36 -14.81
CA ARG A 115 7.66 32.19 -15.21
C ARG A 115 7.15 31.57 -16.50
N LYS A 116 8.05 31.29 -17.45
CA LYS A 116 7.71 30.65 -18.74
C LYS A 116 8.20 29.19 -18.81
N ASP A 117 9.35 28.94 -18.21
CA ASP A 117 9.91 27.58 -18.19
C ASP A 117 9.17 26.68 -17.19
N LYS A 118 9.01 25.42 -17.55
CA LYS A 118 8.36 24.45 -16.68
C LYS A 118 9.12 24.29 -15.35
N LEU A 119 8.35 24.21 -14.27
CA LEU A 119 8.81 23.88 -12.93
C LEU A 119 8.16 22.57 -12.51
N THR A 120 8.96 21.56 -12.17
CA THR A 120 8.43 20.34 -11.57
C THR A 120 8.35 20.50 -10.07
N VAL A 121 7.14 20.38 -9.49
CA VAL A 121 6.94 20.40 -8.06
C VAL A 121 6.70 18.97 -7.57
N VAL A 122 7.66 18.46 -6.80
CA VAL A 122 7.67 17.09 -6.29
C VAL A 122 7.22 17.10 -4.84
N TYR A 123 6.05 16.52 -4.55
CA TYR A 123 5.59 16.33 -3.18
C TYR A 123 6.16 15.03 -2.62
N ARG A 124 6.94 15.15 -1.54
CA ARG A 124 7.57 14.02 -0.84
C ARG A 124 7.00 13.79 0.56
N SER A 125 6.32 14.80 1.10
CA SER A 125 5.58 14.68 2.38
C SER A 125 4.54 13.57 2.30
N THR A 126 4.29 12.88 3.42
CA THR A 126 3.25 11.86 3.49
C THR A 126 1.87 12.53 3.43
N ILE A 127 1.11 12.26 2.38
CA ILE A 127 -0.22 12.80 2.13
C ILE A 127 -1.20 11.66 1.84
N ARG A 128 -2.48 11.86 2.21
CA ARG A 128 -3.52 10.85 1.99
C ARG A 128 -3.88 10.73 0.51
N PRO A 129 -4.36 9.56 0.04
CA PRO A 129 -4.85 9.40 -1.32
C PRO A 129 -5.91 10.43 -1.70
N GLY A 130 -5.72 11.06 -2.86
CA GLY A 130 -6.58 12.12 -3.38
C GLY A 130 -6.20 13.54 -2.91
N THR A 131 -5.12 13.72 -2.17
CA THR A 131 -4.65 15.06 -1.75
C THR A 131 -4.17 15.90 -2.94
N ILE A 132 -3.47 15.29 -3.90
CA ILE A 132 -3.03 16.03 -5.10
C ILE A 132 -4.24 16.53 -5.87
N ASP A 133 -5.19 15.63 -6.18
CA ASP A 133 -6.39 15.98 -6.96
C ASP A 133 -7.30 16.98 -6.22
N GLY A 134 -7.53 16.75 -4.91
CA GLY A 134 -8.52 17.49 -4.14
C GLY A 134 -8.02 18.75 -3.44
N LEU A 135 -6.70 18.94 -3.32
CA LEU A 135 -6.13 20.10 -2.61
C LEU A 135 -5.06 20.81 -3.45
N ILE A 136 -4.04 20.09 -3.91
CA ILE A 136 -2.85 20.69 -4.52
C ILE A 136 -3.18 21.30 -5.89
N LEU A 137 -3.77 20.51 -6.80
CA LEU A 137 -4.13 20.99 -8.13
C LEU A 137 -5.13 22.16 -8.11
N PRO A 138 -6.19 22.15 -7.26
CA PRO A 138 -7.07 23.32 -7.10
C PRO A 138 -6.34 24.57 -6.61
N ILE A 139 -5.39 24.47 -5.68
CA ILE A 139 -4.59 25.61 -5.20
C ILE A 139 -3.74 26.16 -6.34
N LEU A 140 -3.06 25.28 -7.10
CA LEU A 140 -2.26 25.70 -8.25
C LEU A 140 -3.11 26.40 -9.30
N ALA A 141 -4.25 25.84 -9.67
CA ALA A 141 -5.16 26.42 -10.64
C ALA A 141 -5.65 27.81 -10.21
N SER A 142 -6.04 27.97 -8.94
CA SER A 142 -6.50 29.25 -8.41
C SER A 142 -5.39 30.31 -8.30
N SER A 143 -4.14 29.90 -8.06
CA SER A 143 -3.02 30.82 -7.87
C SER A 143 -2.33 31.21 -9.17
N LEU A 144 -2.36 30.37 -10.19
CA LEU A 144 -1.66 30.55 -11.47
C LEU A 144 -2.60 31.05 -12.58
N GLY A 145 -3.91 30.81 -12.49
CA GLY A 145 -4.85 31.15 -13.56
C GLY A 145 -4.42 30.55 -14.90
N ASP A 146 -4.32 31.36 -15.93
CA ASP A 146 -3.91 30.94 -17.30
C ASP A 146 -2.48 30.40 -17.37
N ALA A 147 -1.65 30.62 -16.35
CA ALA A 147 -0.29 30.10 -16.26
C ALA A 147 -0.22 28.71 -15.58
N ALA A 148 -1.35 28.05 -15.31
CA ALA A 148 -1.40 26.76 -14.60
C ALA A 148 -0.50 25.67 -15.26
N GLY A 149 -0.32 25.71 -16.57
CA GLY A 149 0.53 24.78 -17.31
C GLY A 149 2.05 24.92 -17.08
N VAL A 150 2.49 25.94 -16.32
CA VAL A 150 3.93 26.15 -16.03
C VAL A 150 4.44 25.23 -14.92
N ILE A 151 3.55 24.67 -14.09
CA ILE A 151 3.90 23.74 -13.01
C ILE A 151 3.44 22.32 -13.36
N ASP A 152 4.39 21.39 -13.39
CA ASP A 152 4.12 19.96 -13.41
C ASP A 152 4.19 19.41 -11.98
N VAL A 153 3.19 18.63 -11.57
CA VAL A 153 3.11 18.03 -10.23
C VAL A 153 3.55 16.57 -10.30
N VAL A 154 4.39 16.18 -9.35
CA VAL A 154 4.80 14.78 -9.16
C VAL A 154 4.69 14.43 -7.68
N TYR A 155 4.26 13.23 -7.37
CA TYR A 155 4.35 12.67 -6.04
C TYR A 155 5.47 11.62 -5.98
N ASN A 156 6.41 11.80 -5.08
CA ASN A 156 7.54 10.89 -4.90
C ASN A 156 7.76 10.62 -3.41
N PRO A 157 7.03 9.67 -2.81
CA PRO A 157 7.19 9.33 -1.40
C PRO A 157 8.61 8.86 -1.10
N GLU A 158 9.06 9.11 0.12
CA GLU A 158 10.35 8.64 0.63
C GLU A 158 10.17 7.36 1.47
N PHE A 159 11.24 6.58 1.57
CA PHE A 159 11.31 5.36 2.36
C PHE A 159 12.55 5.35 3.28
N LEU A 160 12.94 6.55 3.74
CA LEU A 160 14.10 6.75 4.62
C LEU A 160 13.79 6.29 6.05
N ARG A 161 14.77 5.68 6.70
CA ARG A 161 14.69 5.30 8.11
C ARG A 161 15.69 6.12 8.91
N GLU A 162 15.27 6.62 10.06
CA GLU A 162 16.16 7.31 10.99
C GLU A 162 17.37 6.44 11.34
N SER A 163 18.52 7.08 11.50
CA SER A 163 19.84 6.46 11.71
C SER A 163 20.45 5.71 10.50
N THR A 164 19.71 5.56 9.39
CA THR A 164 20.20 4.96 8.14
C THR A 164 19.77 5.73 6.89
N ALA A 165 19.24 6.96 7.07
CA ALA A 165 18.61 7.72 5.98
C ALA A 165 19.59 8.10 4.86
N VAL A 166 20.85 8.40 5.16
CA VAL A 166 21.88 8.62 4.14
C VAL A 166 22.08 7.35 3.30
N LYS A 167 22.21 6.19 3.95
CA LYS A 167 22.33 4.90 3.25
C LYS A 167 21.09 4.59 2.43
N ASP A 168 19.90 4.79 3.02
CA ASP A 168 18.61 4.53 2.35
C ASP A 168 18.38 5.48 1.16
N PHE A 169 18.93 6.70 1.20
CA PHE A 169 18.88 7.61 0.06
C PHE A 169 19.66 7.09 -1.14
N PHE A 170 20.90 6.60 -0.94
CA PHE A 170 21.75 6.10 -2.02
C PHE A 170 21.40 4.66 -2.44
N HIS A 171 20.74 3.88 -1.58
CA HIS A 171 20.33 2.50 -1.85
C HIS A 171 18.87 2.30 -1.45
N PRO A 172 17.92 3.01 -2.10
CA PRO A 172 16.51 2.87 -1.77
C PRO A 172 16.00 1.49 -2.20
N PRO A 173 15.06 0.89 -1.44
CA PRO A 173 14.48 -0.40 -1.83
C PRO A 173 13.62 -0.30 -3.09
N LYS A 174 13.10 0.88 -3.38
CA LYS A 174 12.28 1.23 -4.53
C LYS A 174 12.17 2.74 -4.67
N ILE A 175 11.87 3.20 -5.88
CA ILE A 175 11.49 4.59 -6.20
C ILE A 175 10.06 4.56 -6.73
N VAL A 176 9.16 5.32 -6.12
CA VAL A 176 7.76 5.45 -6.56
C VAL A 176 7.55 6.85 -7.10
N VAL A 177 7.01 6.96 -8.30
CA VAL A 177 6.76 8.23 -8.99
C VAL A 177 5.30 8.27 -9.40
N GLY A 178 4.51 9.10 -8.74
CA GLY A 178 3.11 9.37 -9.07
C GLY A 178 2.99 10.56 -10.00
N THR A 179 2.34 10.38 -11.14
CA THR A 179 2.07 11.43 -12.13
C THR A 179 0.61 11.43 -12.55
N HIS A 180 0.17 12.48 -13.24
CA HIS A 180 -1.24 12.58 -13.66
C HIS A 180 -1.67 11.45 -14.59
N ASP A 181 -0.79 11.02 -15.48
CA ASP A 181 -1.08 10.01 -16.51
C ASP A 181 -0.33 8.69 -16.32
N GLY A 182 0.35 8.52 -15.17
CA GLY A 182 1.13 7.32 -14.87
C GLY A 182 2.39 7.17 -15.71
N LYS A 183 2.85 8.24 -16.38
CA LYS A 183 4.07 8.21 -17.21
C LYS A 183 5.28 8.80 -16.50
N PRO A 184 6.50 8.41 -16.92
CA PRO A 184 7.74 8.93 -16.34
C PRO A 184 7.84 10.45 -16.37
N SER A 185 8.47 11.02 -15.34
CA SER A 185 8.81 12.43 -15.26
C SER A 185 10.31 12.61 -15.51
N ALA A 186 10.67 13.14 -16.68
CA ALA A 186 12.08 13.30 -17.07
C ALA A 186 12.93 14.08 -16.03
N PRO A 187 12.44 15.17 -15.39
CA PRO A 187 13.20 15.81 -14.32
C PRO A 187 13.45 14.92 -13.09
N VAL A 188 12.47 14.06 -12.72
CA VAL A 188 12.62 13.13 -11.59
C VAL A 188 13.54 11.97 -11.95
N GLU A 189 13.50 11.48 -13.18
CA GLU A 189 14.45 10.48 -13.68
C GLU A 189 15.89 11.01 -13.66
N GLU A 190 16.10 12.24 -14.16
CA GLU A 190 17.42 12.87 -14.13
C GLU A 190 17.92 13.13 -12.69
N MET A 191 17.03 13.51 -11.78
CA MET A 191 17.35 13.68 -10.36
C MET A 191 17.83 12.36 -9.72
N ASN A 192 17.24 11.24 -10.11
CA ASN A 192 17.50 9.92 -9.53
C ASN A 192 18.45 9.05 -10.39
N ARG A 193 19.06 9.59 -11.43
CA ARG A 193 19.82 8.83 -12.44
C ARG A 193 20.94 7.93 -11.90
N ASN A 194 21.49 8.29 -10.73
CA ASN A 194 22.59 7.54 -10.09
C ASN A 194 22.09 6.49 -9.08
N LEU A 195 20.77 6.39 -8.86
CA LEU A 195 20.19 5.44 -7.91
C LEU A 195 19.82 4.14 -8.63
N ASP A 196 20.41 3.04 -8.17
CA ASP A 196 20.10 1.69 -8.67
C ASP A 196 18.98 1.05 -7.82
N ALA A 197 17.73 1.24 -8.24
CA ALA A 197 16.55 0.71 -7.57
C ALA A 197 15.39 0.50 -8.55
N PRO A 198 14.48 -0.45 -8.27
CA PRO A 198 13.24 -0.59 -9.05
C PRO A 198 12.42 0.70 -9.03
N VAL A 199 12.03 1.19 -10.22
CA VAL A 199 11.21 2.39 -10.38
C VAL A 199 9.79 1.99 -10.73
N PHE A 200 8.81 2.51 -9.98
CA PHE A 200 7.38 2.32 -10.21
C PHE A 200 6.76 3.68 -10.56
N THR A 201 6.38 3.85 -11.81
CA THR A 201 5.63 5.03 -12.26
C THR A 201 4.16 4.67 -12.34
N VAL A 202 3.32 5.40 -11.60
CA VAL A 202 1.91 5.10 -11.38
C VAL A 202 1.08 6.39 -11.31
N GLY A 203 -0.24 6.28 -11.18
CA GLY A 203 -1.10 7.42 -10.89
C GLY A 203 -0.86 8.02 -9.50
N TYR A 204 -1.37 9.23 -9.26
CA TYR A 204 -1.19 9.91 -7.97
C TYR A 204 -1.70 9.09 -6.79
N ARG A 205 -2.91 8.52 -6.90
CA ARG A 205 -3.58 7.84 -5.77
C ARG A 205 -2.85 6.58 -5.34
N GLU A 206 -2.35 5.80 -6.28
CA GLU A 206 -1.54 4.61 -6.02
C GLU A 206 -0.25 4.99 -5.29
N ALA A 207 0.43 6.04 -5.79
CA ALA A 207 1.66 6.52 -5.18
C ALA A 207 1.42 7.07 -3.76
N GLU A 208 0.37 7.88 -3.56
CA GLU A 208 -0.04 8.43 -2.25
C GLU A 208 -0.35 7.31 -1.25
N PHE A 209 -1.00 6.22 -1.69
CA PHE A 209 -1.39 5.11 -0.82
C PHE A 209 -0.21 4.22 -0.40
N THR A 210 0.80 4.06 -1.28
CA THR A 210 1.93 3.14 -1.05
C THR A 210 2.64 3.38 0.30
N LYS A 211 2.85 4.65 0.69
CA LYS A 211 3.51 4.98 1.96
C LYS A 211 2.74 4.49 3.18
N PHE A 212 1.41 4.57 3.15
CA PHE A 212 0.56 4.07 4.24
C PHE A 212 0.60 2.55 4.33
N VAL A 213 0.58 1.87 3.17
CA VAL A 213 0.68 0.40 3.11
C VAL A 213 2.00 -0.07 3.72
N ASP A 214 3.13 0.52 3.32
CA ASP A 214 4.44 0.15 3.87
C ASP A 214 4.51 0.37 5.39
N ASN A 215 4.14 1.56 5.85
CA ASN A 215 4.23 1.89 7.27
C ASN A 215 3.30 1.05 8.14
N SER A 216 2.06 0.79 7.70
CA SER A 216 1.12 -0.06 8.43
C SER A 216 1.58 -1.52 8.46
N PHE A 217 2.17 -2.03 7.38
CA PHE A 217 2.73 -3.37 7.34
C PHE A 217 3.96 -3.50 8.26
N HIS A 218 4.82 -2.47 8.33
CA HIS A 218 5.92 -2.46 9.30
C HIS A 218 5.39 -2.50 10.74
N ALA A 219 4.37 -1.70 11.06
CA ALA A 219 3.74 -1.70 12.38
C ALA A 219 3.09 -3.06 12.70
N LEU A 220 2.42 -3.69 11.72
CA LEU A 220 1.83 -5.02 11.85
C LEU A 220 2.90 -6.07 12.20
N LYS A 221 4.03 -6.07 11.48
CA LYS A 221 5.14 -7.00 11.74
C LYS A 221 5.67 -6.87 13.17
N VAL A 222 5.87 -5.62 13.63
CA VAL A 222 6.35 -5.35 15.00
C VAL A 222 5.33 -5.79 16.04
N ALA A 223 4.05 -5.45 15.84
CA ALA A 223 2.98 -5.82 16.78
C ALA A 223 2.82 -7.34 16.88
N TYR A 224 2.78 -8.05 15.75
CA TYR A 224 2.70 -9.52 15.72
C TYR A 224 3.90 -10.17 16.42
N ALA A 225 5.12 -9.74 16.11
CA ALA A 225 6.32 -10.26 16.75
C ALA A 225 6.30 -10.05 18.27
N ASN A 226 5.83 -8.89 18.72
CA ASN A 226 5.70 -8.59 20.16
C ASN A 226 4.63 -9.43 20.85
N GLU A 227 3.51 -9.73 20.17
CA GLU A 227 2.47 -10.65 20.70
C GLU A 227 3.02 -12.07 20.87
N VAL A 228 3.70 -12.60 19.86
CA VAL A 228 4.39 -13.89 19.95
C VAL A 228 5.44 -13.87 21.07
N GLY A 229 6.20 -12.78 21.19
CA GLY A 229 7.19 -12.61 22.26
C GLY A 229 6.58 -12.69 23.67
N ARG A 230 5.44 -11.99 23.89
CA ARG A 230 4.72 -12.05 25.19
C ARG A 230 4.24 -13.47 25.51
N MET A 231 3.70 -14.18 24.52
CA MET A 231 3.27 -15.58 24.71
C MET A 231 4.46 -16.48 25.09
N CYS A 232 5.59 -16.35 24.39
CA CYS A 232 6.81 -17.11 24.70
C CYS A 232 7.27 -16.87 26.13
N VAL A 233 7.32 -15.61 26.59
CA VAL A 233 7.72 -15.26 27.97
C VAL A 233 6.78 -15.91 28.98
N THR A 234 5.46 -15.83 28.77
CA THR A 234 4.46 -16.40 29.67
C THR A 234 4.52 -17.94 29.72
N LEU A 235 4.85 -18.57 28.59
CA LEU A 235 5.01 -20.03 28.48
C LEU A 235 6.39 -20.54 28.93
N GLY A 236 7.34 -19.68 29.28
CA GLY A 236 8.72 -20.05 29.59
C GLY A 236 9.53 -20.54 28.39
N ILE A 237 9.19 -20.10 27.19
CA ILE A 237 9.83 -20.47 25.92
C ILE A 237 10.89 -19.42 25.54
N ASP A 238 12.03 -19.85 25.00
CA ASP A 238 13.06 -18.93 24.50
C ASP A 238 12.58 -18.24 23.23
N VAL A 239 12.28 -16.93 23.36
CA VAL A 239 11.83 -16.05 22.26
C VAL A 239 12.83 -16.03 21.11
N LYS A 240 14.15 -16.03 21.40
CA LYS A 240 15.20 -15.95 20.38
C LYS A 240 15.21 -17.18 19.48
N VAL A 241 14.96 -18.36 20.09
CA VAL A 241 14.90 -19.62 19.34
C VAL A 241 13.68 -19.62 18.42
N VAL A 242 12.50 -19.25 18.93
CA VAL A 242 11.27 -19.17 18.13
C VAL A 242 11.42 -18.18 16.99
N HIS A 243 11.95 -16.98 17.27
CA HIS A 243 12.20 -15.97 16.26
C HIS A 243 13.17 -16.46 15.16
N LYS A 244 14.28 -17.08 15.54
CA LYS A 244 15.27 -17.64 14.58
C LYS A 244 14.63 -18.68 13.65
N ILE A 245 13.79 -19.57 14.19
CA ILE A 245 13.07 -20.57 13.41
C ILE A 245 12.08 -19.87 12.46
N PHE A 246 11.28 -18.93 12.98
CA PHE A 246 10.26 -18.21 12.21
C PHE A 246 10.84 -17.49 10.98
N ILE A 247 11.93 -16.74 11.16
CA ILE A 247 12.55 -15.96 10.06
C ILE A 247 13.39 -16.81 9.09
N SER A 248 13.67 -18.09 9.42
CA SER A 248 14.40 -18.98 8.51
C SER A 248 13.57 -19.44 7.32
N ASP A 249 12.24 -19.36 7.39
CA ASP A 249 11.35 -19.64 6.27
C ASP A 249 11.23 -18.42 5.36
N THR A 250 12.03 -18.41 4.29
CA THR A 250 12.02 -17.38 3.24
C THR A 250 11.11 -17.74 2.07
N LYS A 251 10.41 -18.87 2.11
CA LYS A 251 9.46 -19.28 1.07
C LYS A 251 8.05 -18.78 1.38
N LEU A 252 7.63 -18.81 2.64
CA LEU A 252 6.29 -18.40 3.08
C LEU A 252 6.34 -17.21 4.02
N ASN A 253 7.01 -17.33 5.19
CA ASN A 253 6.95 -16.32 6.25
C ASN A 253 7.60 -14.98 5.86
N ILE A 254 8.79 -15.02 5.26
CA ILE A 254 9.57 -13.82 4.88
C ILE A 254 9.68 -13.78 3.35
N SER A 255 8.53 -13.70 2.69
CA SER A 255 8.42 -13.73 1.22
C SER A 255 7.19 -12.92 0.78
N PRO A 256 7.00 -12.66 -0.53
CA PRO A 256 5.78 -12.06 -1.06
C PRO A 256 4.59 -13.04 -1.09
N TYR A 257 4.80 -14.32 -0.78
CA TYR A 257 3.73 -15.31 -0.75
C TYR A 257 2.67 -14.92 0.29
N TYR A 258 1.42 -15.12 0.01
CA TYR A 258 0.24 -14.67 0.80
C TYR A 258 0.07 -13.14 0.95
N LEU A 259 0.86 -12.31 0.29
CA LEU A 259 0.69 -10.85 0.34
C LEU A 259 -0.16 -10.30 -0.81
N ARG A 260 -0.53 -11.14 -1.79
CA ARG A 260 -1.42 -10.72 -2.88
C ARG A 260 -2.87 -10.68 -2.36
N PRO A 261 -3.61 -9.57 -2.57
CA PRO A 261 -5.04 -9.54 -2.32
C PRO A 261 -5.78 -10.59 -3.15
N GLY A 262 -6.80 -11.21 -2.54
CA GLY A 262 -7.56 -12.27 -3.18
C GLY A 262 -8.60 -12.86 -2.24
N GLY A 263 -8.89 -14.17 -2.32
CA GLY A 263 -9.85 -14.85 -1.47
C GLY A 263 -9.48 -14.86 0.02
N PRO A 264 -10.46 -15.02 0.91
CA PRO A 264 -10.22 -15.21 2.34
C PRO A 264 -9.46 -16.51 2.61
N PHE A 265 -8.70 -16.58 3.70
CA PHE A 265 -8.08 -17.84 4.08
C PHE A 265 -9.11 -18.85 4.60
N GLY A 266 -8.84 -20.13 4.36
CA GLY A 266 -9.68 -21.24 4.77
C GLY A 266 -8.89 -22.55 4.80
N GLY A 267 -9.62 -23.65 4.65
CA GLY A 267 -9.05 -24.99 4.73
C GLY A 267 -8.90 -25.51 6.16
N SER A 268 -8.50 -26.75 6.28
CA SER A 268 -8.46 -27.48 7.56
C SER A 268 -7.37 -27.03 8.52
N CYS A 269 -6.38 -26.22 8.09
CA CYS A 269 -5.23 -25.83 8.89
C CYS A 269 -5.32 -24.41 9.46
N LEU A 270 -5.36 -23.38 8.60
CA LEU A 270 -5.23 -21.97 9.05
C LEU A 270 -6.33 -21.56 10.05
N PRO A 271 -7.63 -21.77 9.79
CA PRO A 271 -8.66 -21.38 10.76
C PRO A 271 -8.55 -22.11 12.09
N LYS A 272 -8.24 -23.42 12.06
CA LYS A 272 -8.07 -24.25 13.25
C LYS A 272 -6.90 -23.77 14.11
N ASP A 273 -5.76 -23.52 13.51
CA ASP A 273 -4.53 -23.16 14.23
C ASP A 273 -4.60 -21.73 14.77
N VAL A 274 -5.24 -20.80 14.05
CA VAL A 274 -5.52 -19.45 14.58
C VAL A 274 -6.42 -19.53 15.82
N ARG A 275 -7.53 -20.28 15.77
CA ARG A 275 -8.40 -20.48 16.94
C ARG A 275 -7.67 -21.13 18.11
N ALA A 276 -6.82 -22.13 17.84
CA ALA A 276 -6.00 -22.76 18.87
C ALA A 276 -5.03 -21.78 19.52
N LEU A 277 -4.38 -20.92 18.72
CA LEU A 277 -3.48 -19.90 19.24
C LEU A 277 -4.21 -18.84 20.08
N GLN A 278 -5.41 -18.42 19.67
CA GLN A 278 -6.30 -17.56 20.46
C GLN A 278 -6.67 -18.20 21.80
N HIS A 279 -7.00 -19.49 21.80
CA HIS A 279 -7.33 -20.23 23.02
C HIS A 279 -6.12 -20.28 23.96
N ILE A 280 -4.94 -20.67 23.47
CA ILE A 280 -3.70 -20.67 24.24
C ILE A 280 -3.41 -19.27 24.83
N SER A 281 -3.57 -18.23 24.04
CA SER A 281 -3.38 -16.85 24.49
C SER A 281 -4.28 -16.50 25.67
N ASN A 282 -5.55 -16.88 25.59
CA ASN A 282 -6.52 -16.66 26.67
C ASN A 282 -6.16 -17.45 27.94
N ASP A 283 -5.78 -18.73 27.81
CA ASP A 283 -5.43 -19.60 28.92
C ASP A 283 -4.23 -19.09 29.73
N ILE A 284 -3.25 -18.49 29.03
CA ILE A 284 -2.05 -17.94 29.68
C ILE A 284 -2.18 -16.46 30.03
N GLY A 285 -3.32 -15.81 29.76
CA GLY A 285 -3.56 -14.41 30.04
C GLY A 285 -2.71 -13.43 29.19
N ALA A 286 -2.25 -13.84 28.00
CA ALA A 286 -1.51 -12.96 27.09
C ALA A 286 -2.47 -12.07 26.28
N ASN A 287 -2.20 -10.79 26.21
CA ASN A 287 -2.97 -9.85 25.37
C ASN A 287 -2.48 -9.91 23.91
N THR A 288 -3.31 -10.46 23.01
CA THR A 288 -2.98 -10.75 21.62
C THR A 288 -3.99 -10.12 20.64
N HIS A 289 -4.03 -8.81 20.57
CA HIS A 289 -5.03 -8.07 19.77
C HIS A 289 -4.95 -8.33 18.27
N VAL A 290 -3.75 -8.49 17.71
CA VAL A 290 -3.54 -8.79 16.28
C VAL A 290 -4.00 -10.22 15.98
N ILE A 291 -3.58 -11.20 16.79
CA ILE A 291 -3.97 -12.62 16.64
C ILE A 291 -5.47 -12.76 16.80
N ASP A 292 -6.08 -12.08 17.78
CA ASP A 292 -7.52 -12.10 18.03
C ASP A 292 -8.32 -11.46 16.88
N ALA A 293 -7.73 -10.52 16.16
CA ALA A 293 -8.37 -9.87 15.03
C ALA A 293 -8.36 -10.71 13.74
N LEU A 294 -7.51 -11.74 13.60
CA LEU A 294 -7.32 -12.47 12.34
C LEU A 294 -8.61 -13.08 11.80
N MET A 295 -9.36 -13.81 12.63
CA MET A 295 -10.64 -14.42 12.22
C MET A 295 -11.67 -13.34 11.87
N ARG A 296 -11.79 -12.29 12.68
CA ARG A 296 -12.73 -11.18 12.42
C ARG A 296 -12.40 -10.44 11.11
N SER A 297 -11.12 -10.23 10.82
CA SER A 297 -10.66 -9.63 9.55
C SER A 297 -11.04 -10.51 8.36
N ASN A 298 -10.82 -11.83 8.49
CA ASN A 298 -11.19 -12.81 7.46
C ASN A 298 -12.71 -12.85 7.21
N ASP A 299 -13.52 -12.80 8.26
CA ASP A 299 -14.99 -12.79 8.16
C ASP A 299 -15.51 -11.47 7.55
N ALA A 300 -14.88 -10.34 7.88
CA ALA A 300 -15.18 -9.06 7.23
C ALA A 300 -14.89 -9.12 5.72
N HIS A 301 -13.79 -9.76 5.32
CA HIS A 301 -13.46 -9.95 3.90
C HIS A 301 -14.46 -10.88 3.18
N LYS A 302 -14.89 -11.98 3.81
CA LYS A 302 -15.97 -12.84 3.29
C LYS A 302 -17.26 -12.04 3.05
N HIS A 303 -17.60 -11.12 3.96
CA HIS A 303 -18.77 -10.26 3.81
C HIS A 303 -18.62 -9.27 2.65
N PHE A 304 -17.43 -8.66 2.53
CA PHE A 304 -17.12 -7.76 1.41
C PHE A 304 -17.29 -8.46 0.05
N LEU A 305 -16.74 -9.66 -0.10
CA LEU A 305 -16.85 -10.44 -1.35
C LEU A 305 -18.29 -10.81 -1.65
N TYR A 306 -19.09 -11.22 -0.66
CA TYR A 306 -20.51 -11.48 -0.85
C TYR A 306 -21.22 -10.22 -1.32
N SER A 307 -21.04 -9.07 -0.66
CA SER A 307 -21.65 -7.80 -1.04
C SER A 307 -21.32 -7.39 -2.46
N ARG A 308 -20.05 -7.59 -2.85
CA ARG A 308 -19.58 -7.32 -4.22
C ARG A 308 -20.21 -8.27 -5.24
N ALA A 309 -20.37 -9.56 -4.89
CA ALA A 309 -20.96 -10.57 -5.76
C ALA A 309 -22.42 -10.28 -6.11
N VAL A 310 -23.17 -9.74 -5.16
CA VAL A 310 -24.62 -9.49 -5.33
C VAL A 310 -24.96 -8.06 -5.71
N GLN A 311 -23.98 -7.20 -5.85
CA GLN A 311 -24.19 -5.78 -6.15
C GLN A 311 -24.95 -5.59 -7.47
N GLY A 312 -26.13 -5.00 -7.41
CA GLY A 312 -26.97 -4.73 -8.59
C GLY A 312 -27.70 -5.94 -9.16
N LEU A 313 -27.58 -7.13 -8.56
CA LEU A 313 -28.34 -8.30 -9.01
C LEU A 313 -29.80 -8.24 -8.56
N PRO A 314 -30.76 -8.61 -9.44
CA PRO A 314 -32.15 -8.76 -9.05
C PRO A 314 -32.36 -10.00 -8.18
N PRO A 315 -33.42 -10.09 -7.38
CA PRO A 315 -33.80 -11.31 -6.69
C PRO A 315 -33.96 -12.49 -7.66
N GLY A 316 -33.43 -13.66 -7.29
CA GLY A 316 -33.49 -14.87 -8.13
C GLY A 316 -32.51 -14.91 -9.29
N ALA A 317 -31.58 -13.95 -9.38
CA ALA A 317 -30.54 -13.94 -10.41
C ALA A 317 -29.75 -15.25 -10.43
N LYS A 318 -29.33 -15.68 -11.63
CA LYS A 318 -28.54 -16.88 -11.86
C LYS A 318 -27.05 -16.59 -11.62
N VAL A 319 -26.47 -17.27 -10.66
CA VAL A 319 -25.07 -17.13 -10.27
C VAL A 319 -24.31 -18.43 -10.61
N LEU A 320 -23.22 -18.31 -11.36
CA LEU A 320 -22.26 -19.41 -11.51
C LEU A 320 -21.06 -19.15 -10.60
N MET A 321 -20.76 -20.12 -9.76
CA MET A 321 -19.57 -20.09 -8.92
C MET A 321 -18.54 -21.09 -9.42
N LEU A 322 -17.34 -20.63 -9.73
CA LEU A 322 -16.20 -21.44 -10.16
C LEU A 322 -15.27 -21.69 -8.99
N GLY A 323 -15.21 -22.96 -8.56
CA GLY A 323 -14.44 -23.39 -7.38
C GLY A 323 -15.21 -23.33 -6.08
N LEU A 324 -15.42 -24.48 -5.46
CA LEU A 324 -16.03 -24.62 -4.14
C LEU A 324 -15.02 -25.00 -3.05
N ALA A 325 -13.97 -25.75 -3.44
CA ALA A 325 -12.88 -26.10 -2.54
C ALA A 325 -12.10 -24.86 -2.10
N PHE A 326 -11.36 -24.96 -0.99
CA PHE A 326 -10.64 -23.81 -0.41
C PHE A 326 -9.46 -23.34 -1.29
N LYS A 327 -9.02 -24.13 -2.24
CA LYS A 327 -8.02 -23.79 -3.28
C LYS A 327 -8.22 -24.70 -4.51
N SER A 328 -7.57 -24.36 -5.63
CA SER A 328 -7.52 -25.22 -6.83
C SER A 328 -6.84 -26.56 -6.55
N ASP A 329 -7.12 -27.55 -7.40
CA ASP A 329 -6.52 -28.90 -7.38
C ASP A 329 -6.72 -29.68 -6.07
N THR A 330 -7.84 -29.47 -5.38
CA THR A 330 -8.25 -30.24 -4.20
C THR A 330 -9.77 -30.37 -4.17
N ASP A 331 -10.26 -31.40 -3.51
CA ASP A 331 -11.67 -31.63 -3.19
C ASP A 331 -12.01 -31.30 -1.71
N ASP A 332 -11.05 -30.74 -0.96
CA ASP A 332 -11.25 -30.40 0.46
C ASP A 332 -12.14 -29.18 0.63
N LEU A 333 -13.33 -29.41 1.16
CA LEU A 333 -14.37 -28.40 1.41
C LEU A 333 -14.36 -27.86 2.84
N ARG A 334 -13.58 -28.45 3.73
CA ARG A 334 -13.56 -28.11 5.15
C ARG A 334 -13.08 -26.69 5.37
N GLU A 335 -13.89 -25.90 6.06
CA GLU A 335 -13.61 -24.48 6.34
C GLU A 335 -13.34 -23.66 5.04
N SER A 336 -13.84 -24.15 3.90
CA SER A 336 -13.73 -23.37 2.66
C SER A 336 -14.56 -22.09 2.73
N PRO A 337 -13.97 -20.91 2.51
CA PRO A 337 -14.73 -19.65 2.46
C PRO A 337 -15.73 -19.62 1.30
N ASN A 338 -15.51 -20.46 0.27
CA ASN A 338 -16.41 -20.59 -0.87
C ASN A 338 -17.72 -21.31 -0.48
N ILE A 339 -17.67 -22.23 0.48
CA ILE A 339 -18.87 -22.81 1.08
C ILE A 339 -19.71 -21.72 1.80
N ASP A 340 -19.05 -20.83 2.56
CA ASP A 340 -19.75 -19.74 3.23
C ASP A 340 -20.38 -18.78 2.22
N LEU A 341 -19.69 -18.47 1.13
CA LEU A 341 -20.21 -17.63 0.03
C LEU A 341 -21.43 -18.32 -0.65
N ALA A 342 -21.31 -19.60 -0.99
CA ALA A 342 -22.41 -20.36 -1.59
C ALA A 342 -23.65 -20.35 -0.68
N ARG A 343 -23.49 -20.60 0.63
CA ARG A 343 -24.59 -20.53 1.60
C ARG A 343 -25.26 -19.15 1.63
N LYS A 344 -24.47 -18.08 1.65
CA LYS A 344 -25.02 -16.70 1.66
C LYS A 344 -25.77 -16.38 0.37
N LEU A 345 -25.28 -16.85 -0.79
CA LEU A 345 -25.98 -16.68 -2.07
C LEU A 345 -27.32 -17.40 -2.05
N ILE A 346 -27.38 -18.65 -1.59
CA ILE A 346 -28.61 -19.42 -1.46
C ILE A 346 -29.58 -18.72 -0.48
N GLN A 347 -29.10 -18.29 0.68
CA GLN A 347 -29.92 -17.57 1.67
C GLN A 347 -30.43 -16.23 1.14
N GLY A 348 -29.67 -15.57 0.25
CA GLY A 348 -30.08 -14.36 -0.45
C GLY A 348 -31.08 -14.60 -1.58
N GLY A 349 -31.48 -15.87 -1.83
CA GLY A 349 -32.48 -16.23 -2.85
C GLY A 349 -31.95 -16.26 -4.27
N TYR A 350 -30.64 -16.34 -4.49
CA TYR A 350 -30.03 -16.47 -5.80
C TYR A 350 -30.04 -17.92 -6.31
N ALA A 351 -30.21 -18.10 -7.63
CA ALA A 351 -30.14 -19.41 -8.26
C ALA A 351 -28.68 -19.77 -8.52
N LEU A 352 -28.10 -20.58 -7.62
CA LEU A 352 -26.67 -20.91 -7.61
C LEU A 352 -26.40 -22.20 -8.40
N SER A 353 -25.49 -22.12 -9.38
CA SER A 353 -24.81 -23.23 -10.02
C SER A 353 -23.32 -23.21 -9.63
N ILE A 354 -22.70 -24.37 -9.47
CA ILE A 354 -21.32 -24.52 -9.06
C ILE A 354 -20.57 -25.40 -10.02
N TYR A 355 -19.48 -24.93 -10.57
CA TYR A 355 -18.53 -25.74 -11.32
C TYR A 355 -17.18 -25.78 -10.61
N ASP A 356 -16.73 -26.98 -10.29
CA ASP A 356 -15.39 -27.21 -9.73
C ASP A 356 -14.82 -28.50 -10.36
N PRO A 357 -13.75 -28.41 -11.16
CA PRO A 357 -13.23 -29.56 -11.90
C PRO A 357 -12.66 -30.66 -11.00
N SER A 358 -12.26 -30.32 -9.77
CA SER A 358 -11.70 -31.25 -8.80
C SER A 358 -12.76 -31.90 -7.90
N LEU A 359 -14.03 -31.45 -7.98
CA LEU A 359 -15.07 -31.84 -7.06
C LEU A 359 -16.10 -32.79 -7.72
N LYS A 360 -16.24 -33.97 -7.14
CA LYS A 360 -17.31 -34.92 -7.46
C LYS A 360 -17.99 -35.32 -6.17
N ALA A 361 -19.30 -35.07 -6.06
CA ALA A 361 -20.04 -35.31 -4.81
C ALA A 361 -19.95 -36.76 -4.34
N GLU A 362 -19.92 -37.73 -5.28
CA GLU A 362 -19.80 -39.15 -5.01
C GLU A 362 -18.41 -39.59 -4.49
N HIS A 363 -17.39 -38.76 -4.62
CA HIS A 363 -16.03 -39.03 -4.13
C HIS A 363 -15.78 -38.47 -2.74
N LEU A 364 -16.67 -37.63 -2.21
CA LEU A 364 -16.53 -37.09 -0.87
C LEU A 364 -16.67 -38.19 0.19
N ILE A 365 -15.76 -38.20 1.16
CA ILE A 365 -15.73 -39.19 2.24
C ILE A 365 -15.46 -38.57 3.60
N GLY A 366 -15.85 -39.29 4.68
CA GLY A 366 -15.48 -38.98 6.05
C GLY A 366 -15.90 -37.55 6.50
N GLN A 367 -14.98 -36.79 7.10
CA GLN A 367 -15.24 -35.45 7.60
C GLN A 367 -15.54 -34.46 6.51
N ASN A 368 -14.93 -34.60 5.31
CA ASN A 368 -15.17 -33.73 4.16
C ASN A 368 -16.63 -33.88 3.68
N LEU A 369 -17.13 -35.13 3.58
CA LEU A 369 -18.52 -35.41 3.25
C LEU A 369 -19.46 -34.77 4.30
N GLY A 370 -19.19 -35.03 5.59
CA GLY A 370 -20.00 -34.50 6.68
C GLY A 370 -20.06 -32.97 6.67
N TYR A 371 -18.92 -32.31 6.46
CA TYR A 371 -18.85 -30.86 6.35
C TYR A 371 -19.64 -30.32 5.15
N ALA A 372 -19.44 -30.89 3.96
CA ALA A 372 -20.12 -30.48 2.73
C ALA A 372 -21.66 -30.52 2.89
N PHE A 373 -22.21 -31.67 3.30
CA PHE A 373 -23.65 -31.84 3.39
C PHE A 373 -24.30 -31.14 4.59
N SER A 374 -23.58 -30.92 5.70
CA SER A 374 -24.11 -30.10 6.78
C SER A 374 -24.25 -28.62 6.42
N HIS A 375 -23.44 -28.12 5.48
CA HIS A 375 -23.45 -26.73 5.04
C HIS A 375 -24.23 -26.50 3.75
N LEU A 376 -24.20 -27.46 2.83
CA LEU A 376 -24.87 -27.45 1.52
C LEU A 376 -25.60 -28.79 1.28
N PRO A 377 -26.75 -29.00 1.91
CA PRO A 377 -27.48 -30.30 1.81
C PRO A 377 -27.85 -30.70 0.39
N LYS A 378 -28.04 -29.72 -0.51
CA LYS A 378 -28.37 -29.94 -1.93
C LYS A 378 -27.16 -29.77 -2.84
N LEU A 379 -25.96 -29.99 -2.37
CA LEU A 379 -24.73 -29.81 -3.17
C LEU A 379 -24.78 -30.55 -4.51
N PRO A 380 -25.23 -31.84 -4.61
CA PRO A 380 -25.29 -32.55 -5.90
C PRO A 380 -26.17 -31.85 -6.94
N ASP A 381 -27.28 -31.21 -6.51
CA ASP A 381 -28.22 -30.54 -7.41
C ASP A 381 -27.64 -29.22 -7.96
N MET A 382 -26.66 -28.65 -7.32
CA MET A 382 -26.01 -27.39 -7.69
C MET A 382 -24.75 -27.58 -8.53
N LEU A 383 -24.14 -28.77 -8.50
CA LEU A 383 -22.96 -29.07 -9.30
C LEU A 383 -23.33 -29.20 -10.77
N VAL A 384 -22.64 -28.47 -11.63
CA VAL A 384 -22.87 -28.49 -13.06
C VAL A 384 -21.64 -28.98 -13.83
N SER A 385 -21.87 -29.52 -15.02
CA SER A 385 -20.79 -29.92 -15.93
C SER A 385 -20.10 -28.70 -16.56
N LYS A 386 -18.93 -28.94 -17.17
CA LYS A 386 -18.23 -27.93 -17.96
C LYS A 386 -19.11 -27.37 -19.07
N GLU A 387 -19.83 -28.24 -19.78
CA GLU A 387 -20.71 -27.85 -20.88
C GLU A 387 -21.82 -26.90 -20.40
N VAL A 388 -22.39 -27.12 -19.22
CA VAL A 388 -23.40 -26.25 -18.62
C VAL A 388 -22.78 -24.92 -18.24
N ALA A 389 -21.63 -24.91 -17.57
CA ALA A 389 -20.91 -23.70 -17.17
C ALA A 389 -20.55 -22.81 -18.37
N GLU A 390 -20.17 -23.41 -19.51
CA GLU A 390 -19.80 -22.68 -20.75
C GLU A 390 -20.99 -22.27 -21.59
N ASN A 391 -22.08 -23.06 -21.62
CA ASN A 391 -23.18 -22.86 -22.57
C ASN A 391 -24.41 -22.17 -22.03
N GLU A 392 -24.63 -22.16 -20.72
CA GLU A 392 -25.71 -21.41 -20.09
C GLU A 392 -25.33 -19.93 -19.87
N SER A 393 -26.35 -19.08 -19.72
CA SER A 393 -26.17 -17.67 -19.40
C SER A 393 -26.40 -17.46 -17.91
N PHE A 394 -25.46 -16.78 -17.27
CA PHE A 394 -25.52 -16.39 -15.87
C PHE A 394 -25.48 -14.86 -15.74
N ASP A 395 -26.19 -14.30 -14.77
CA ASP A 395 -26.17 -12.86 -14.49
C ASP A 395 -24.81 -12.42 -13.93
N VAL A 396 -24.15 -13.31 -13.20
CA VAL A 396 -22.77 -13.13 -12.72
C VAL A 396 -22.05 -14.47 -12.64
N VAL A 397 -20.77 -14.46 -12.94
CA VAL A 397 -19.83 -15.57 -12.70
C VAL A 397 -18.83 -15.11 -11.61
N ILE A 398 -18.67 -15.92 -10.57
CA ILE A 398 -17.71 -15.69 -9.49
C ILE A 398 -16.58 -16.69 -9.66
N ASP A 399 -15.40 -16.21 -10.04
CA ASP A 399 -14.20 -17.04 -10.12
C ASP A 399 -13.44 -17.02 -8.79
N ALA A 400 -13.64 -18.08 -8.00
CA ALA A 400 -13.05 -18.19 -6.68
C ALA A 400 -11.68 -18.91 -6.65
N ASN A 401 -11.34 -19.66 -7.73
CA ASN A 401 -10.11 -20.47 -7.78
C ASN A 401 -9.29 -20.32 -9.06
N GLY A 402 -9.64 -19.39 -9.95
CA GLY A 402 -8.93 -19.17 -11.21
C GLY A 402 -9.39 -20.03 -12.37
N ALA A 403 -10.48 -20.82 -12.22
CA ALA A 403 -10.97 -21.75 -13.26
C ALA A 403 -11.57 -21.04 -14.47
N ALA A 404 -11.94 -19.76 -14.38
CA ALA A 404 -12.48 -19.00 -15.51
C ALA A 404 -11.51 -18.95 -16.71
N ARG A 405 -10.22 -19.07 -16.48
CA ARG A 405 -9.18 -19.04 -17.54
C ARG A 405 -9.22 -20.26 -18.46
N GLU A 406 -9.82 -21.35 -18.01
CA GLU A 406 -9.90 -22.63 -18.72
C GLU A 406 -11.28 -22.86 -19.37
N LEU A 407 -12.18 -21.88 -19.27
CA LEU A 407 -13.56 -21.94 -19.70
C LEU A 407 -13.87 -20.89 -20.76
N SER A 408 -14.71 -21.25 -21.73
CA SER A 408 -15.25 -20.35 -22.74
C SER A 408 -16.62 -19.82 -22.28
N LEU A 409 -16.63 -18.92 -21.31
CA LEU A 409 -17.84 -18.41 -20.68
C LEU A 409 -18.63 -17.48 -21.61
N LYS A 410 -19.96 -17.65 -21.66
CA LYS A 410 -20.86 -16.74 -22.38
C LYS A 410 -21.18 -15.46 -21.60
N SER A 411 -21.01 -15.48 -20.28
CA SER A 411 -21.29 -14.33 -19.43
C SER A 411 -20.18 -13.28 -19.53
N ALA A 412 -20.58 -12.02 -19.73
CA ALA A 412 -19.65 -10.88 -19.74
C ALA A 412 -19.28 -10.37 -18.33
N ASN A 413 -20.07 -10.74 -17.31
CA ASN A 413 -19.87 -10.29 -15.92
C ASN A 413 -19.17 -11.37 -15.11
N VAL A 414 -17.84 -11.35 -15.14
CA VAL A 414 -16.99 -12.28 -14.39
C VAL A 414 -16.26 -11.51 -13.28
N LEU A 415 -16.47 -11.91 -12.04
CA LEU A 415 -15.81 -11.36 -10.86
C LEU A 415 -14.69 -12.30 -10.46
N ASP A 416 -13.45 -11.84 -10.60
CA ASP A 416 -12.28 -12.58 -10.12
C ASP A 416 -12.10 -12.35 -8.62
N PHE A 417 -12.37 -13.37 -7.80
CA PHE A 417 -12.14 -13.39 -6.36
C PHE A 417 -10.85 -14.13 -5.98
N HIS A 418 -10.20 -14.77 -6.94
CA HIS A 418 -8.90 -15.39 -6.74
C HIS A 418 -7.77 -14.34 -6.74
N ALA A 419 -7.96 -13.25 -7.50
CA ALA A 419 -7.03 -12.12 -7.56
C ALA A 419 -7.84 -10.81 -7.65
N LEU A 420 -7.94 -10.05 -6.54
CA LEU A 420 -8.65 -8.76 -6.48
C LEU A 420 -7.87 -7.65 -7.21
#